data_a09a0f2cd112f8c799cab7dff4f7813c
#
_entry.id   a09a0f2cd112f8c799cab7dff4f7813c
#
_cell.length_a   1.000
_cell.length_b   1.000
_cell.length_c   1.000
_cell.angle_alpha   90.00
_cell.angle_beta   90.00
_cell.angle_gamma   90.00
#
_symmetry.space_group_name_H-M   'P 1'
#
loop_
_entity.id
_entity.type
_entity.pdbx_description
1 polymer ?
#
loop_
_entity_poly.entity_id
_entity_poly.type
_entity_poly.pdbx_seq_one_letter_code
_entity_poly.pdbx_strand_id
1 'polypeptide(L)'
;MQNIKHFTPYEPESPAFPGAAYLKSEDGQDWYECQKRFAEDTLKFTYDDNGVITCITRDVSGLWPYNRSVAEVPDTEENRRADISGGWQFKDGKIVQRVYSPEELHKKAEAEKVRRLAEAE
;
A
#
# COMPACT_ATOMS: atom_id res chain seq x y z
N MET A 1 4.67 -6.59 14.44
CA MET A 1 4.57 -5.89 13.14
C MET A 1 3.28 -5.11 13.08
N GLN A 2 3.33 -3.87 12.62
CA GLN A 2 2.14 -3.03 12.55
C GLN A 2 1.30 -3.34 11.31
N ASN A 3 -0.01 -3.22 11.44
CA ASN A 3 -0.98 -3.26 10.36
C ASN A 3 -2.14 -2.35 10.75
N ILE A 4 -2.14 -1.13 10.20
CA ILE A 4 -3.08 -0.08 10.58
C ILE A 4 -3.95 0.24 9.36
N LYS A 5 -5.27 0.07 9.51
CA LYS A 5 -6.20 0.05 8.38
C LYS A 5 -6.97 1.35 8.18
N HIS A 6 -7.26 1.62 6.91
CA HIS A 6 -8.20 2.65 6.44
C HIS A 6 -7.95 4.04 7.00
N PHE A 7 -6.87 4.66 6.53
CA PHE A 7 -6.63 6.07 6.80
C PHE A 7 -7.50 6.94 5.90
N THR A 8 -8.19 7.89 6.52
CA THR A 8 -9.02 8.86 5.82
C THR A 8 -8.73 10.26 6.33
N PRO A 9 -9.00 11.31 5.52
CA PRO A 9 -8.79 12.68 5.95
C PRO A 9 -9.65 13.05 7.16
N TYR A 10 -9.09 13.83 8.07
CA TYR A 10 -9.83 14.39 9.20
C TYR A 10 -9.24 15.73 9.62
N GLU A 11 -10.01 16.49 10.41
CA GLU A 11 -9.56 17.75 10.99
C GLU A 11 -9.38 17.57 12.51
N PRO A 12 -8.13 17.64 13.03
CA PRO A 12 -7.90 17.55 14.46
C PRO A 12 -8.38 18.83 15.17
N GLU A 13 -8.84 18.71 16.42
CA GLU A 13 -9.29 19.86 17.21
C GLU A 13 -8.17 20.86 17.48
N SER A 14 -6.95 20.36 17.69
CA SER A 14 -5.78 21.21 17.94
C SER A 14 -4.63 20.75 17.06
N PRO A 15 -4.64 21.14 15.76
CA PRO A 15 -3.59 20.69 14.83
C PRO A 15 -2.23 21.27 15.21
N ALA A 16 -1.19 20.39 15.24
CA ALA A 16 0.18 20.81 15.47
C ALA A 16 0.70 21.73 14.34
N PHE A 17 0.18 21.51 13.12
CA PHE A 17 0.54 22.29 11.93
C PHE A 17 -0.71 22.78 11.23
N PRO A 18 -1.21 23.99 11.58
CA PRO A 18 -2.41 24.56 10.93
C PRO A 18 -2.23 24.64 9.41
N GLY A 19 -3.26 24.20 8.68
CA GLY A 19 -3.21 24.15 7.21
C GLY A 19 -2.60 22.89 6.61
N ALA A 20 -2.01 22.02 7.42
CA ALA A 20 -1.52 20.72 6.96
C ALA A 20 -2.66 19.71 6.80
N ALA A 21 -2.46 18.73 5.92
CA ALA A 21 -3.39 17.62 5.78
C ALA A 21 -3.17 16.59 6.88
N TYR A 22 -4.23 16.00 7.40
CA TYR A 22 -4.18 14.97 8.45
C TYR A 22 -5.01 13.76 8.04
N LEU A 23 -4.49 12.57 8.39
CA LEU A 23 -5.16 11.30 8.15
C LEU A 23 -5.33 10.55 9.47
N LYS A 24 -6.43 9.82 9.59
CA LYS A 24 -6.76 9.02 10.76
C LYS A 24 -7.22 7.63 10.33
N SER A 25 -6.70 6.60 10.99
CA SER A 25 -7.09 5.22 10.72
C SER A 25 -8.50 4.91 11.22
N GLU A 26 -9.07 3.77 10.80
CA GLU A 26 -10.40 3.35 11.26
C GLU A 26 -10.48 3.11 12.77
N ASP A 27 -9.35 2.78 13.41
CA ASP A 27 -9.26 2.61 14.86
C ASP A 27 -8.83 3.89 15.59
N GLY A 28 -8.82 5.03 14.90
CA GLY A 28 -8.61 6.33 15.51
C GLY A 28 -7.16 6.79 15.67
N GLN A 29 -6.21 6.16 14.98
CA GLN A 29 -4.80 6.57 15.05
C GLN A 29 -4.47 7.65 14.03
N ASP A 30 -3.87 8.76 14.49
CA ASP A 30 -3.37 9.81 13.60
C ASP A 30 -2.12 9.31 12.85
N TRP A 31 -2.02 9.61 11.56
CA TRP A 31 -0.91 9.13 10.73
C TRP A 31 0.46 9.61 11.23
N TYR A 32 0.59 10.87 11.60
CA TYR A 32 1.86 11.39 12.11
C TYR A 32 2.26 10.77 13.45
N GLU A 33 1.28 10.55 14.32
CA GLU A 33 1.52 9.95 15.62
C GLU A 33 1.86 8.46 15.55
N CYS A 34 1.20 7.71 14.69
CA CYS A 34 1.40 6.26 14.63
C CYS A 34 2.68 5.84 13.90
N GLN A 35 3.33 6.74 13.15
CA GLN A 35 4.59 6.44 12.46
C GLN A 35 5.66 5.91 13.41
N LYS A 36 5.73 6.43 14.62
CA LYS A 36 6.71 6.02 15.65
C LYS A 36 6.54 4.57 16.13
N ARG A 37 5.41 3.94 15.82
CA ARG A 37 5.13 2.54 16.19
C ARG A 37 5.78 1.54 15.26
N PHE A 38 6.20 1.98 14.08
CA PHE A 38 6.85 1.12 13.09
C PHE A 38 8.32 0.91 13.46
N ALA A 39 8.83 -0.31 13.22
CA ALA A 39 10.24 -0.61 13.43
C ALA A 39 11.11 0.08 12.36
N GLU A 40 12.36 0.38 12.68
CA GLU A 40 13.27 1.05 11.74
C GLU A 40 13.76 0.12 10.62
N ASP A 41 13.91 -1.16 10.93
CA ASP A 41 14.55 -2.16 10.06
C ASP A 41 13.56 -3.00 9.24
N THR A 42 12.33 -2.55 9.09
CA THR A 42 11.29 -3.27 8.34
C THR A 42 10.98 -2.59 7.01
N LEU A 43 10.31 -3.33 6.12
CA LEU A 43 9.67 -2.76 4.93
C LEU A 43 8.28 -2.29 5.30
N LYS A 44 7.94 -1.05 4.95
CA LYS A 44 6.62 -0.46 5.17
C LYS A 44 5.97 -0.24 3.82
N PHE A 45 4.68 -0.44 3.74
CA PHE A 45 3.93 -0.30 2.50
C PHE A 45 2.49 0.14 2.75
N THR A 46 1.93 0.79 1.74
CA THR A 46 0.50 1.06 1.69
C THR A 46 -0.19 0.00 0.83
N TYR A 47 -1.44 -0.32 1.15
CA TYR A 47 -2.23 -1.23 0.34
C TYR A 47 -3.69 -0.78 0.31
N ASP A 48 -4.39 -1.13 -0.78
CA ASP A 48 -5.78 -0.77 -0.97
C ASP A 48 -6.74 -1.78 -0.31
N ASP A 49 -8.05 -1.59 -0.49
CA ASP A 49 -9.08 -2.45 0.11
C ASP A 49 -9.04 -3.89 -0.40
N ASN A 50 -8.42 -4.14 -1.54
CA ASN A 50 -8.20 -5.47 -2.09
C ASN A 50 -6.87 -6.09 -1.63
N GLY A 51 -6.12 -5.37 -0.80
CA GLY A 51 -4.81 -5.80 -0.33
C GLY A 51 -3.67 -5.52 -1.31
N VAL A 52 -3.94 -4.87 -2.44
CA VAL A 52 -2.91 -4.59 -3.45
C VAL A 52 -1.95 -3.52 -2.95
N ILE A 53 -0.65 -3.82 -2.99
CA ILE A 53 0.40 -2.91 -2.54
C ILE A 53 0.52 -1.75 -3.51
N THR A 54 0.43 -0.52 -2.99
CA THR A 54 0.43 0.71 -3.78
C THR A 54 1.68 1.56 -3.61
N CYS A 55 2.41 1.38 -2.52
CA CYS A 55 3.70 2.03 -2.28
C CYS A 55 4.51 1.20 -1.29
N ILE A 56 5.83 1.17 -1.42
CA ILE A 56 6.71 0.40 -0.53
C ILE A 56 7.99 1.18 -0.25
N THR A 57 8.44 1.19 1.02
CA THR A 57 9.63 1.91 1.45
C THR A 57 10.16 1.35 2.78
N ARG A 58 11.38 1.68 3.13
CA ARG A 58 11.93 1.44 4.47
C ARG A 58 11.63 2.58 5.43
N ASP A 59 11.46 3.79 4.91
CA ASP A 59 11.18 4.99 5.70
C ASP A 59 9.66 5.26 5.70
N VAL A 60 9.01 4.97 6.82
CA VAL A 60 7.56 5.13 6.98
C VAL A 60 7.10 6.57 6.70
N SER A 61 7.94 7.57 6.96
CA SER A 61 7.59 8.97 6.71
C SER A 61 7.45 9.30 5.22
N GLY A 62 7.96 8.43 4.34
CA GLY A 62 7.79 8.56 2.90
C GLY A 62 6.44 8.09 2.36
N LEU A 63 5.58 7.54 3.22
CA LEU A 63 4.26 7.06 2.83
C LEU A 63 3.18 8.10 3.11
N TRP A 64 2.17 8.14 2.25
CA TRP A 64 0.95 8.93 2.46
C TRP A 64 -0.27 8.06 2.18
N PRO A 65 -0.84 7.43 3.24
CA PRO A 65 -1.89 6.40 3.08
C PRO A 65 -3.29 6.99 2.88
N TYR A 66 -3.45 7.93 1.97
CA TYR A 66 -4.75 8.52 1.66
C TYR A 66 -5.70 7.43 1.11
N ASN A 67 -6.78 7.17 1.86
CA ASN A 67 -7.73 6.09 1.56
C ASN A 67 -7.05 4.72 1.41
N ARG A 68 -5.97 4.49 2.16
CA ARG A 68 -5.18 3.26 2.13
C ARG A 68 -4.89 2.77 3.55
N SER A 69 -4.41 1.55 3.63
CA SER A 69 -3.91 0.96 4.88
C SER A 69 -2.38 0.89 4.83
N VAL A 70 -1.74 0.80 5.99
CA VAL A 70 -0.28 0.71 6.11
C VAL A 70 0.09 -0.50 6.95
N ALA A 71 1.06 -1.27 6.49
CA ALA A 71 1.60 -2.39 7.26
C ALA A 71 3.13 -2.45 7.11
N GLU A 72 3.76 -3.26 7.95
CA GLU A 72 5.18 -3.56 7.86
C GLU A 72 5.43 -5.06 7.87
N VAL A 73 6.50 -5.48 7.22
CA VAL A 73 6.98 -6.85 7.21
C VAL A 73 8.49 -6.85 7.38
N PRO A 74 9.11 -7.98 7.78
CA PRO A 74 10.57 -8.04 7.84
C PRO A 74 11.22 -7.69 6.50
N ASP A 75 12.34 -6.97 6.55
CA ASP A 75 13.10 -6.62 5.34
C ASP A 75 13.97 -7.80 4.90
N THR A 76 13.36 -8.74 4.18
CA THR A 76 13.99 -9.95 3.66
C THR A 76 14.07 -9.89 2.13
N GLU A 77 14.94 -10.70 1.53
CA GLU A 77 15.02 -10.82 0.08
C GLU A 77 13.69 -11.21 -0.52
N GLU A 78 12.97 -12.14 0.13
CA GLU A 78 11.65 -12.56 -0.31
C GLU A 78 10.66 -11.39 -0.36
N ASN A 79 10.61 -10.58 0.70
CA ASN A 79 9.69 -9.44 0.76
C ASN A 79 10.11 -8.29 -0.16
N ARG A 80 11.40 -8.13 -0.43
CA ARG A 80 11.91 -7.11 -1.37
C ARG A 80 11.53 -7.37 -2.83
N ARG A 81 11.04 -8.56 -3.16
CA ARG A 81 10.55 -8.87 -4.52
C ARG A 81 9.29 -8.08 -4.86
N ALA A 82 8.54 -7.64 -3.85
CA ALA A 82 7.33 -6.87 -4.05
C ALA A 82 7.64 -5.50 -4.65
N ASP A 83 6.79 -5.05 -5.56
CA ASP A 83 6.87 -3.75 -6.20
C ASP A 83 5.48 -3.10 -6.28
N ILE A 84 5.41 -1.94 -6.90
CA ILE A 84 4.18 -1.15 -7.01
C ILE A 84 3.47 -1.34 -8.35
N SER A 85 3.78 -2.41 -9.08
CA SER A 85 3.17 -2.70 -10.38
C SER A 85 1.68 -3.08 -10.31
N GLY A 86 1.18 -3.40 -9.11
CA GLY A 86 -0.16 -3.93 -8.90
C GLY A 86 -0.20 -5.46 -8.86
N GLY A 87 0.95 -6.13 -8.98
CA GLY A 87 1.05 -7.58 -8.97
C GLY A 87 1.30 -8.22 -7.61
N TRP A 88 1.30 -7.43 -6.53
CA TRP A 88 1.58 -7.91 -5.17
C TRP A 88 0.47 -7.51 -4.20
N GLN A 89 0.14 -8.42 -3.28
CA GLN A 89 -0.88 -8.22 -2.26
C GLN A 89 -0.35 -8.53 -0.87
N PHE A 90 -0.91 -7.84 0.12
CA PHE A 90 -0.74 -8.16 1.53
C PHE A 90 -1.94 -9.00 1.96
N LYS A 91 -1.69 -10.25 2.32
CA LYS A 91 -2.74 -11.20 2.69
C LYS A 91 -2.27 -12.08 3.86
N ASP A 92 -3.11 -12.18 4.89
CA ASP A 92 -2.84 -12.99 6.08
C ASP A 92 -1.46 -12.69 6.72
N GLY A 93 -1.09 -11.41 6.77
CA GLY A 93 0.16 -10.95 7.35
C GLY A 93 1.39 -11.15 6.47
N LYS A 94 1.23 -11.52 5.21
CA LYS A 94 2.32 -11.82 4.27
C LYS A 94 2.16 -11.09 2.95
N ILE A 95 3.30 -10.77 2.33
CA ILE A 95 3.33 -10.28 0.95
C ILE A 95 3.31 -11.49 0.01
N VAL A 96 2.32 -11.54 -0.86
CA VAL A 96 2.14 -12.62 -1.84
C VAL A 96 1.89 -12.05 -3.24
N GLN A 97 2.12 -12.85 -4.25
CA GLN A 97 1.75 -12.47 -5.62
C GLN A 97 0.24 -12.38 -5.72
N ARG A 98 -0.23 -11.34 -6.42
CA ARG A 98 -1.67 -11.13 -6.61
C ARG A 98 -2.29 -12.28 -7.40
N VAL A 99 -3.40 -12.81 -6.88
CA VAL A 99 -4.19 -13.81 -7.58
C VAL A 99 -5.27 -13.07 -8.37
N TYR A 100 -5.25 -13.22 -9.69
CA TYR A 100 -6.24 -12.60 -10.57
C TYR A 100 -7.45 -13.52 -10.74
N SER A 101 -8.66 -12.93 -10.81
CA SER A 101 -9.85 -13.67 -11.18
C SER A 101 -9.78 -14.09 -12.65
N PRO A 102 -10.54 -15.11 -13.10
CA PRO A 102 -10.58 -15.49 -14.51
C PRO A 102 -10.92 -14.31 -15.44
N GLU A 103 -11.81 -13.42 -15.02
CA GLU A 103 -12.17 -12.22 -15.78
C GLU A 103 -11.01 -11.25 -15.90
N GLU A 104 -10.27 -11.01 -14.82
CA GLU A 104 -9.10 -10.14 -14.81
C GLU A 104 -7.99 -10.69 -15.71
N LEU A 105 -7.75 -12.01 -15.65
CA LEU A 105 -6.77 -12.68 -16.50
C LEU A 105 -7.13 -12.55 -17.97
N HIS A 106 -8.42 -12.68 -18.32
CA HIS A 106 -8.91 -12.53 -19.68
C HIS A 106 -8.68 -11.10 -20.19
N LYS A 107 -9.05 -10.08 -19.41
CA LYS A 107 -8.82 -8.67 -19.76
C LYS A 107 -7.34 -8.36 -19.94
N LYS A 108 -6.48 -8.89 -19.08
CA LYS A 108 -5.04 -8.70 -19.16
C LYS A 108 -4.46 -9.31 -20.45
N ALA A 109 -4.90 -10.53 -20.80
CA ALA A 109 -4.48 -11.21 -22.02
C ALA A 109 -4.93 -10.45 -23.27
N GLU A 110 -6.16 -9.92 -23.28
CA GLU A 110 -6.66 -9.10 -24.39
C GLU A 110 -5.88 -7.80 -24.55
N ALA A 111 -5.57 -7.11 -23.43
CA ALA A 111 -4.79 -5.88 -23.45
C ALA A 111 -3.38 -6.12 -24.01
N GLU A 112 -2.72 -7.20 -23.63
CA GLU A 112 -1.42 -7.58 -24.17
C GLU A 112 -1.48 -7.89 -25.66
N LYS A 113 -2.52 -8.60 -26.11
CA LYS A 113 -2.73 -8.94 -27.51
C LYS A 113 -2.92 -7.69 -28.36
N VAL A 114 -3.73 -6.74 -27.91
CA VAL A 114 -3.96 -5.47 -28.60
C VAL A 114 -2.65 -4.68 -28.70
N ARG A 115 -1.89 -4.61 -27.63
CA ARG A 115 -0.60 -3.92 -27.61
C ARG A 115 0.40 -4.52 -28.59
N ARG A 116 0.50 -5.86 -28.66
CA ARG A 116 1.38 -6.55 -29.62
C ARG A 116 0.99 -6.27 -31.07
N LEU A 117 -0.30 -6.26 -31.39
CA LEU A 117 -0.80 -5.93 -32.73
C LEU A 117 -0.43 -4.49 -33.11
N ALA A 118 -0.56 -3.55 -32.18
CA ALA A 118 -0.17 -2.15 -32.40
C ALA A 118 1.34 -2.00 -32.62
N GLU A 119 2.16 -2.75 -31.93
CA GLU A 119 3.62 -2.73 -32.08
C GLU A 119 4.10 -3.38 -33.39
N ALA A 120 3.34 -4.32 -33.93
CA ALA A 120 3.67 -5.00 -35.18
C ALA A 120 3.44 -4.18 -36.43
N GLU A 121 2.71 -3.09 -36.32
CA GLU A 121 2.48 -2.15 -37.41
C GLU A 121 3.58 -1.08 -37.47
#